data_a93143f58f4ca19370668d0fc224f19d
#
_entry.id   a93143f58f4ca19370668d0fc224f19d
#
_cell.length_a   1.000
_cell.length_b   1.000
_cell.length_c   1.000
_cell.angle_alpha   90.00
_cell.angle_beta   90.00
_cell.angle_gamma   90.00
#
_symmetry.space_group_name_H-M   'P 1'
#
loop_
_entity.id
_entity.type
_entity.pdbx_description
1 polymer ?
#
loop_
_entity_poly.entity_id
_entity_poly.type
_entity_poly.pdbx_seq_one_letter_code
_entity_poly.pdbx_strand_id
1 'polypeptide(L)'
;PDEHMPDINRSNNATRREVHFNWIWDQPTFYDHDINYLPWFSYNYYNGFSPGVLAFKGFIQGYNSFISIKPMWDTNNSKPVGKISYSRNLNNAASLLNRSIFRINGSQFEGNTGVNLGYEWRKNNDKKEVKEISFDINYSNLESGAFDPNLYSIGQFTTTSISYSFIRELEGNLKRSSFSLGFQSGGGPDAIFNMAWVEVDLKLIISKKIQTNIRFWTGNFLNSDNVPTHYRSFISGGV
;
A
#
# COMPACT_ATOMS: atom_id res chain seq x y z
N PRO A 1 -0.07 -31.44 31.46
CA PRO A 1 -0.41 -31.77 30.11
C PRO A 1 -0.21 -30.53 29.30
N ASP A 2 0.94 -30.49 28.62
CA ASP A 2 1.29 -29.39 27.70
C ASP A 2 0.40 -29.53 26.48
N GLU A 3 -0.62 -28.71 26.39
CA GLU A 3 -1.34 -28.48 25.16
C GLU A 3 -0.38 -27.82 24.19
N HIS A 4 0.33 -28.61 23.42
CA HIS A 4 1.12 -28.11 22.29
C HIS A 4 0.15 -27.45 21.31
N MET A 5 0.04 -26.14 21.36
CA MET A 5 -0.54 -25.41 20.25
C MET A 5 0.18 -25.86 18.96
N PRO A 6 -0.54 -26.31 17.94
CA PRO A 6 0.10 -26.68 16.71
C PRO A 6 0.83 -25.46 16.16
N ASP A 7 2.12 -25.57 15.97
CA ASP A 7 2.93 -24.52 15.33
C ASP A 7 2.45 -24.37 13.89
N ILE A 8 1.73 -23.29 13.63
CA ILE A 8 1.17 -22.97 12.32
C ILE A 8 2.27 -22.60 11.33
N ASN A 9 3.42 -22.13 11.83
CA ASN A 9 4.55 -21.76 10.98
C ASN A 9 5.70 -22.77 11.10
N ARG A 10 5.47 -23.96 10.58
CA ARG A 10 6.47 -25.05 10.60
C ARG A 10 7.73 -24.74 9.79
N SER A 11 7.71 -23.72 8.93
CA SER A 11 8.88 -23.32 8.13
C SER A 11 10.06 -22.82 8.98
N ASN A 12 9.84 -22.40 10.24
CA ASN A 12 10.92 -21.99 11.14
C ASN A 12 11.62 -23.17 11.83
N ASN A 13 11.06 -24.38 11.75
CA ASN A 13 11.59 -25.58 12.40
C ASN A 13 12.54 -26.38 11.50
N ALA A 14 12.65 -26.05 10.24
CA ALA A 14 13.54 -26.73 9.31
C ALA A 14 14.96 -26.18 9.38
N THR A 15 15.94 -27.06 9.57
CA THR A 15 17.39 -26.70 9.59
C THR A 15 17.92 -26.38 8.19
N ARG A 16 17.29 -26.90 7.15
CA ARG A 16 17.59 -26.61 5.75
C ARG A 16 16.28 -26.41 4.99
N ARG A 17 16.15 -25.24 4.35
CA ARG A 17 14.97 -24.88 3.59
C ARG A 17 15.29 -24.89 2.13
N GLU A 18 14.50 -25.63 1.36
CA GLU A 18 14.59 -25.62 -0.09
C GLU A 18 13.63 -24.56 -0.67
N VAL A 19 13.95 -24.06 -1.84
CA VAL A 19 13.11 -23.13 -2.57
C VAL A 19 12.39 -23.89 -3.66
N HIS A 20 11.08 -23.96 -3.57
CA HIS A 20 10.22 -24.59 -4.57
C HIS A 20 9.47 -23.53 -5.35
N PHE A 21 9.40 -23.73 -6.67
CA PHE A 21 8.58 -22.92 -7.57
C PHE A 21 7.31 -23.68 -7.86
N ASN A 22 6.19 -23.21 -7.33
CA ASN A 22 4.91 -23.87 -7.42
C ASN A 22 3.96 -23.08 -8.32
N TRP A 23 3.22 -23.77 -9.14
CA TRP A 23 2.08 -23.19 -9.81
C TRP A 23 1.02 -22.81 -8.77
N ILE A 24 0.27 -21.73 -9.01
CA ILE A 24 -0.69 -21.19 -8.01
C ILE A 24 -1.70 -22.22 -7.49
N TRP A 25 -1.97 -23.27 -8.25
CA TRP A 25 -2.90 -24.34 -7.88
C TRP A 25 -2.23 -25.54 -7.20
N ASP A 26 -0.90 -25.55 -7.12
CA ASP A 26 -0.17 -26.60 -6.43
C ASP A 26 -0.36 -26.48 -4.92
N GLN A 27 -0.30 -27.60 -4.23
CA GLN A 27 -0.42 -27.60 -2.78
C GLN A 27 0.85 -26.97 -2.18
N PRO A 28 0.69 -25.99 -1.27
CA PRO A 28 1.85 -25.36 -0.62
C PRO A 28 2.55 -26.37 0.29
N THR A 29 3.88 -26.31 0.31
CA THR A 29 4.68 -27.03 1.29
C THR A 29 4.77 -26.20 2.58
N PHE A 30 4.61 -26.84 3.74
CA PHE A 30 4.64 -26.13 5.02
C PHE A 30 6.05 -25.93 5.59
N TYR A 31 7.05 -26.60 5.02
CA TYR A 31 8.42 -26.65 5.54
C TYR A 31 9.41 -25.83 4.75
N ASP A 32 9.12 -25.58 3.47
CA ASP A 32 10.04 -24.96 2.52
C ASP A 32 9.63 -23.54 2.12
N HIS A 33 10.43 -22.94 1.28
CA HIS A 33 10.16 -21.62 0.74
C HIS A 33 9.45 -21.73 -0.61
N ASP A 34 8.11 -21.72 -0.58
CA ASP A 34 7.31 -21.73 -1.79
C ASP A 34 7.26 -20.36 -2.46
N ILE A 35 7.65 -20.32 -3.71
CA ILE A 35 7.45 -19.19 -4.61
C ILE A 35 6.36 -19.58 -5.59
N ASN A 36 5.18 -19.01 -5.41
CA ASN A 36 4.05 -19.26 -6.30
C ASN A 36 4.16 -18.36 -7.53
N TYR A 37 3.83 -18.88 -8.69
CA TYR A 37 3.84 -18.11 -9.93
C TYR A 37 2.62 -18.38 -10.79
N LEU A 38 2.29 -17.40 -11.61
CA LEU A 38 1.26 -17.51 -12.67
C LEU A 38 1.58 -16.57 -13.83
N PRO A 39 1.16 -16.89 -15.08
CA PRO A 39 1.19 -15.96 -16.18
C PRO A 39 0.38 -14.72 -15.84
N TRP A 40 0.88 -13.59 -16.25
CA TRP A 40 0.21 -12.31 -16.06
C TRP A 40 0.16 -11.55 -17.37
N PHE A 41 -0.98 -10.90 -17.62
CA PHE A 41 -1.16 -10.07 -18.80
C PHE A 41 -1.74 -8.73 -18.35
N SER A 42 -1.26 -7.67 -18.96
CA SER A 42 -1.78 -6.32 -18.76
C SER A 42 -1.93 -5.64 -20.11
N TYR A 43 -2.87 -4.72 -20.19
CA TYR A 43 -3.04 -3.87 -21.36
C TYR A 43 -3.34 -2.44 -20.90
N ASN A 44 -2.64 -1.49 -21.48
CA ASN A 44 -2.96 -0.07 -21.37
C ASN A 44 -2.51 0.65 -22.65
N TYR A 45 -2.99 1.85 -22.84
CA TYR A 45 -2.72 2.61 -24.06
C TYR A 45 -1.22 2.90 -24.27
N TYR A 46 -0.47 3.19 -23.20
CA TYR A 46 0.93 3.56 -23.28
C TYR A 46 1.85 2.36 -23.52
N ASN A 47 1.68 1.29 -22.79
CA ASN A 47 2.52 0.09 -22.89
C ASN A 47 2.01 -0.93 -23.91
N GLY A 48 0.76 -0.79 -24.40
CA GLY A 48 0.12 -1.82 -25.19
C GLY A 48 -0.13 -3.10 -24.41
N PHE A 49 -0.04 -4.23 -25.09
CA PHE A 49 -0.12 -5.55 -24.47
C PHE A 49 1.20 -5.86 -23.76
N SER A 50 1.12 -6.19 -22.48
CA SER A 50 2.31 -6.44 -21.65
C SER A 50 2.22 -7.84 -21.04
N PRO A 51 2.72 -8.88 -21.73
CA PRO A 51 2.83 -10.22 -21.17
C PRO A 51 3.91 -10.28 -20.10
N GLY A 52 3.71 -11.15 -19.11
CA GLY A 52 4.64 -11.31 -18.01
C GLY A 52 4.32 -12.48 -17.09
N VAL A 53 4.92 -12.46 -15.93
CA VAL A 53 4.72 -13.45 -14.88
C VAL A 53 4.53 -12.71 -13.55
N LEU A 54 3.58 -13.13 -12.75
CA LEU A 54 3.51 -12.76 -11.34
C LEU A 54 4.12 -13.88 -10.52
N ALA A 55 5.17 -13.58 -9.77
CA ALA A 55 5.74 -14.49 -8.77
C ALA A 55 5.61 -13.86 -7.38
N PHE A 56 5.22 -14.65 -6.38
CA PHE A 56 5.03 -14.15 -5.03
C PHE A 56 5.29 -15.22 -3.96
N LYS A 57 5.67 -14.74 -2.77
CA LYS A 57 5.90 -15.55 -1.57
C LYS A 57 5.21 -14.90 -0.38
N GLY A 58 4.65 -15.71 0.52
CA GLY A 58 4.11 -15.22 1.80
C GLY A 58 2.62 -14.89 1.78
N PHE A 59 1.88 -15.25 0.73
CA PHE A 59 0.45 -15.00 0.65
C PHE A 59 -0.40 -15.91 1.55
N ILE A 60 0.08 -17.12 1.82
CA ILE A 60 -0.66 -18.11 2.61
C ILE A 60 0.13 -18.41 3.88
N GLN A 61 -0.48 -18.16 5.02
CA GLN A 61 -0.11 -18.60 6.38
C GLN A 61 1.19 -18.04 6.98
N GLY A 62 1.03 -17.12 7.93
CA GLY A 62 1.99 -16.89 9.01
C GLY A 62 3.37 -16.32 8.63
N TYR A 63 3.62 -16.01 7.37
CA TYR A 63 4.85 -15.34 7.01
C TYR A 63 4.84 -13.90 7.51
N ASN A 64 5.85 -13.54 8.29
CA ASN A 64 6.06 -12.15 8.71
C ASN A 64 6.45 -11.23 7.54
N SER A 65 6.69 -11.79 6.35
CA SER A 65 7.06 -11.05 5.15
C SER A 65 6.32 -11.56 3.92
N PHE A 66 5.99 -10.62 3.05
CA PHE A 66 5.43 -10.87 1.72
C PHE A 66 6.34 -10.23 0.68
N ILE A 67 6.61 -10.93 -0.40
CA ILE A 67 7.29 -10.40 -1.58
C ILE A 67 6.50 -10.79 -2.82
N SER A 68 6.35 -9.87 -3.76
CA SER A 68 5.84 -10.14 -5.09
C SER A 68 6.67 -9.41 -6.14
N ILE A 69 6.87 -10.06 -7.27
CA ILE A 69 7.58 -9.55 -8.41
C ILE A 69 6.72 -9.81 -9.64
N LYS A 70 6.53 -8.78 -10.45
CA LYS A 70 5.73 -8.84 -11.67
C LYS A 70 6.53 -8.28 -12.85
N PRO A 71 7.52 -9.03 -13.38
CA PRO A 71 8.19 -8.64 -14.61
C PRO A 71 7.23 -8.81 -15.81
N MET A 72 7.21 -7.83 -16.71
CA MET A 72 6.41 -7.81 -17.92
C MET A 72 7.24 -7.20 -19.07
N TRP A 73 6.80 -7.43 -20.30
CA TRP A 73 7.39 -6.83 -21.49
C TRP A 73 6.41 -5.84 -22.13
N ASP A 74 6.80 -4.59 -22.22
CA ASP A 74 6.05 -3.53 -22.91
C ASP A 74 6.21 -3.70 -24.43
N THR A 75 5.11 -4.05 -25.10
CA THR A 75 5.16 -4.30 -26.55
C THR A 75 5.22 -3.03 -27.39
N ASN A 76 4.67 -1.91 -26.91
CA ASN A 76 4.70 -0.65 -27.64
C ASN A 76 6.09 0.01 -27.62
N ASN A 77 6.75 -0.03 -26.45
CA ASN A 77 8.05 0.64 -26.27
C ASN A 77 9.23 -0.34 -26.30
N SER A 78 8.98 -1.64 -26.48
CA SER A 78 9.98 -2.71 -26.54
C SER A 78 10.96 -2.70 -25.37
N LYS A 79 10.47 -2.48 -24.15
CA LYS A 79 11.27 -2.40 -22.93
C LYS A 79 10.70 -3.28 -21.80
N PRO A 80 11.55 -3.76 -20.87
CA PRO A 80 11.06 -4.42 -19.68
C PRO A 80 10.34 -3.41 -18.77
N VAL A 81 9.20 -3.84 -18.22
CA VAL A 81 8.41 -3.08 -17.25
C VAL A 81 7.97 -4.00 -16.14
N GLY A 82 7.44 -3.47 -15.04
CA GLY A 82 6.94 -4.31 -13.99
C GLY A 82 6.78 -3.64 -12.65
N LYS A 83 6.48 -4.48 -11.66
CA LYS A 83 6.27 -4.06 -10.27
C LYS A 83 6.97 -5.03 -9.33
N ILE A 84 7.52 -4.50 -8.24
CA ILE A 84 8.03 -5.26 -7.10
C ILE A 84 7.40 -4.73 -5.83
N SER A 85 6.99 -5.62 -4.94
CA SER A 85 6.46 -5.26 -3.63
C SER A 85 7.08 -6.14 -2.57
N TYR A 86 7.51 -5.54 -1.49
CA TYR A 86 7.97 -6.21 -0.29
C TYR A 86 7.29 -5.60 0.92
N SER A 87 6.80 -6.43 1.81
CA SER A 87 6.32 -5.98 3.12
C SER A 87 6.78 -6.95 4.20
N ARG A 88 7.09 -6.41 5.37
CA ARG A 88 7.50 -7.18 6.54
C ARG A 88 6.83 -6.66 7.80
N ASN A 89 6.22 -7.57 8.54
CA ASN A 89 5.81 -7.29 9.91
C ASN A 89 7.04 -7.43 10.83
N LEU A 90 7.34 -6.35 11.53
CA LEU A 90 8.52 -6.28 12.42
C LEU A 90 8.22 -6.80 13.84
N ASN A 91 6.94 -6.98 14.17
CA ASN A 91 6.55 -7.51 15.46
C ASN A 91 6.46 -9.03 15.43
N ASN A 92 6.78 -9.67 16.54
CA ASN A 92 6.59 -11.12 16.70
C ASN A 92 5.09 -11.47 16.60
N ALA A 93 4.80 -12.62 15.99
CA ALA A 93 3.45 -13.10 15.74
C ALA A 93 2.53 -13.21 17.00
N ALA A 94 3.13 -13.22 18.18
CA ALA A 94 2.41 -13.27 19.46
C ALA A 94 1.64 -11.98 19.80
N SER A 95 1.94 -10.85 19.15
CA SER A 95 1.27 -9.57 19.43
C SER A 95 0.20 -9.27 18.38
N LEU A 96 -0.97 -9.87 18.47
CA LEU A 96 -2.14 -9.53 17.65
C LEU A 96 -2.60 -8.07 17.85
N LEU A 97 -2.20 -7.43 18.93
CA LEU A 97 -2.62 -6.08 19.32
C LEU A 97 -1.72 -4.98 18.76
N ASN A 98 -0.46 -5.31 18.45
CA ASN A 98 0.49 -4.33 17.94
C ASN A 98 1.07 -4.83 16.62
N ARG A 99 1.06 -3.98 15.61
CA ARG A 99 1.57 -4.29 14.29
C ARG A 99 2.50 -3.18 13.82
N SER A 100 3.69 -3.55 13.40
CA SER A 100 4.62 -2.65 12.72
C SER A 100 4.95 -3.25 11.38
N ILE A 101 4.63 -2.54 10.30
CA ILE A 101 4.87 -3.02 8.94
C ILE A 101 5.80 -2.07 8.24
N PHE A 102 6.84 -2.62 7.67
CA PHE A 102 7.69 -1.97 6.70
C PHE A 102 7.30 -2.41 5.29
N ARG A 103 7.22 -1.47 4.34
CA ARG A 103 6.85 -1.70 2.94
C ARG A 103 7.85 -1.04 2.01
N ILE A 104 8.20 -1.75 0.95
CA ILE A 104 8.93 -1.22 -0.21
C ILE A 104 8.16 -1.63 -1.45
N ASN A 105 7.81 -0.66 -2.29
CA ASN A 105 7.19 -0.90 -3.57
C ASN A 105 7.99 -0.17 -4.64
N GLY A 106 8.25 -0.87 -5.74
CA GLY A 106 8.85 -0.29 -6.94
C GLY A 106 7.97 -0.58 -8.14
N SER A 107 7.86 0.35 -9.05
CA SER A 107 7.13 0.16 -10.31
C SER A 107 7.77 0.93 -11.44
N GLN A 108 7.78 0.32 -12.62
CA GLN A 108 8.03 0.96 -13.89
C GLN A 108 6.94 0.49 -14.84
N PHE A 109 5.85 1.24 -14.91
CA PHE A 109 4.66 0.86 -15.66
C PHE A 109 3.81 2.08 -15.96
N GLU A 110 3.13 2.08 -17.12
CA GLU A 110 2.26 3.19 -17.56
C GLU A 110 2.97 4.56 -17.64
N GLY A 111 4.25 4.57 -18.00
CA GLY A 111 5.02 5.81 -18.06
C GLY A 111 5.35 6.42 -16.71
N ASN A 112 5.12 5.69 -15.63
CA ASN A 112 5.50 6.07 -14.29
C ASN A 112 6.56 5.12 -13.74
N THR A 113 7.71 5.66 -13.40
CA THR A 113 8.72 4.97 -12.60
C THR A 113 8.62 5.48 -11.18
N GLY A 114 8.29 4.59 -10.25
CA GLY A 114 8.04 4.97 -8.88
C GLY A 114 8.69 4.04 -7.85
N VAL A 115 9.06 4.61 -6.71
CA VAL A 115 9.48 3.89 -5.51
C VAL A 115 8.72 4.46 -4.32
N ASN A 116 8.13 3.58 -3.53
CA ASN A 116 7.48 3.91 -2.27
C ASN A 116 8.17 3.14 -1.14
N LEU A 117 8.54 3.85 -0.10
CA LEU A 117 8.99 3.31 1.19
C LEU A 117 7.96 3.70 2.23
N GLY A 118 7.38 2.72 2.90
CA GLY A 118 6.34 2.95 3.89
C GLY A 118 6.64 2.25 5.22
N TYR A 119 6.29 2.91 6.30
CA TYR A 119 6.28 2.34 7.63
C TYR A 119 4.95 2.64 8.30
N GLU A 120 4.32 1.63 8.87
CA GLU A 120 3.06 1.71 9.59
C GLU A 120 3.26 1.09 10.97
N TRP A 121 2.94 1.85 11.99
CA TRP A 121 2.81 1.35 13.35
C TRP A 121 1.36 1.43 13.79
N ARG A 122 0.81 0.30 14.22
CA ARG A 122 -0.56 0.16 14.65
C ARG A 122 -0.62 -0.46 16.03
N LYS A 123 -1.37 0.16 16.91
CA LYS A 123 -1.68 -0.34 18.25
C LYS A 123 -3.18 -0.47 18.43
N ASN A 124 -3.62 -1.66 18.79
CA ASN A 124 -5.00 -1.91 19.20
C ASN A 124 -5.02 -1.88 20.74
N ASN A 125 -5.72 -0.92 21.33
CA ASN A 125 -5.88 -0.80 22.80
C ASN A 125 -7.10 -1.60 23.18
N ASP A 126 -7.67 -2.43 22.89
CA ASP A 126 -8.88 -3.23 22.99
C ASP A 126 -9.44 -3.51 21.60
N LYS A 127 -10.39 -4.39 21.50
CA LYS A 127 -11.05 -4.69 20.22
C LYS A 127 -11.76 -3.49 19.58
N LYS A 128 -11.88 -2.36 20.31
CA LYS A 128 -12.68 -1.20 19.92
C LYS A 128 -11.85 0.03 19.52
N GLU A 129 -10.59 0.09 19.89
CA GLU A 129 -9.75 1.28 19.62
C GLU A 129 -8.47 0.90 18.90
N VAL A 130 -8.19 1.60 17.80
CA VAL A 130 -6.98 1.45 17.01
C VAL A 130 -6.31 2.82 16.86
N LYS A 131 -5.03 2.87 17.16
CA LYS A 131 -4.14 4.00 16.86
C LYS A 131 -3.16 3.56 15.80
N GLU A 132 -2.96 4.40 14.81
CA GLU A 132 -2.05 4.13 13.69
C GLU A 132 -1.20 5.35 13.39
N ILE A 133 0.08 5.15 13.20
CA ILE A 133 1.01 6.15 12.68
C ILE A 133 1.57 5.57 11.39
N SER A 134 1.50 6.30 10.31
CA SER A 134 2.15 5.94 9.06
C SER A 134 3.16 7.00 8.64
N PHE A 135 4.22 6.53 8.01
CA PHE A 135 5.25 7.34 7.40
C PHE A 135 5.53 6.78 6.01
N ASP A 136 5.47 7.62 4.98
CA ASP A 136 5.71 7.21 3.61
C ASP A 136 6.64 8.19 2.90
N ILE A 137 7.56 7.64 2.12
CA ILE A 137 8.38 8.36 1.16
C ILE A 137 8.05 7.83 -0.21
N ASN A 138 7.65 8.70 -1.13
CA ASN A 138 7.33 8.35 -2.49
C ASN A 138 8.23 9.12 -3.44
N TYR A 139 8.86 8.40 -4.35
CA TYR A 139 9.49 8.94 -5.53
C TYR A 139 8.68 8.52 -6.75
N SER A 140 8.43 9.44 -7.67
CA SER A 140 7.80 9.15 -8.94
C SER A 140 8.46 9.96 -10.05
N ASN A 141 8.59 9.36 -11.22
CA ASN A 141 9.02 10.02 -12.45
C ASN A 141 7.97 9.75 -13.52
N LEU A 142 7.28 10.80 -13.94
CA LEU A 142 6.22 10.76 -14.94
C LEU A 142 6.82 11.10 -16.31
N GLU A 143 6.74 10.13 -17.25
CA GLU A 143 7.28 10.28 -18.60
C GLU A 143 6.33 11.12 -19.47
N SER A 144 6.90 12.04 -20.24
CA SER A 144 6.16 12.77 -21.26
C SER A 144 5.62 11.80 -22.32
N GLY A 145 4.38 11.99 -22.75
CA GLY A 145 3.71 11.08 -23.70
C GLY A 145 2.87 10.00 -23.05
N ALA A 146 3.10 9.66 -21.78
CA ALA A 146 2.22 8.78 -21.00
C ALA A 146 1.09 9.55 -20.30
N PHE A 147 1.36 10.81 -19.95
CA PHE A 147 0.44 11.67 -19.21
C PHE A 147 0.17 12.97 -19.97
N ASP A 148 -1.06 13.46 -19.87
CA ASP A 148 -1.42 14.78 -20.39
C ASP A 148 -0.74 15.87 -19.56
N PRO A 149 0.14 16.71 -20.15
CA PRO A 149 0.85 17.76 -19.42
C PRO A 149 -0.07 18.86 -18.87
N ASN A 150 -1.30 18.96 -19.35
CA ASN A 150 -2.30 19.89 -18.82
C ASN A 150 -2.91 19.41 -17.49
N LEU A 151 -2.93 18.09 -17.28
CA LEU A 151 -3.48 17.45 -16.10
C LEU A 151 -2.41 17.01 -15.10
N TYR A 152 -1.20 16.71 -15.58
CA TYR A 152 -0.11 16.19 -14.77
C TYR A 152 1.15 17.01 -15.00
N SER A 153 1.84 17.36 -13.93
CA SER A 153 3.19 17.89 -14.03
C SER A 153 4.15 16.72 -14.34
N ILE A 154 4.85 16.84 -15.46
CA ILE A 154 5.79 15.82 -15.94
C ILE A 154 7.12 15.95 -15.22
N GLY A 155 7.83 14.84 -15.00
CA GLY A 155 9.15 14.79 -14.41
C GLY A 155 9.23 14.06 -13.07
N GLN A 156 10.25 14.41 -12.31
CA GLN A 156 10.57 13.72 -11.05
C GLN A 156 9.96 14.44 -9.85
N PHE A 157 9.30 13.68 -8.99
CA PHE A 157 8.68 14.19 -7.77
C PHE A 157 9.07 13.30 -6.60
N THR A 158 9.34 13.95 -5.47
CA THR A 158 9.54 13.24 -4.20
C THR A 158 8.56 13.80 -3.18
N THR A 159 7.86 12.92 -2.47
CA THR A 159 6.98 13.32 -1.38
C THR A 159 7.29 12.51 -0.13
N THR A 160 7.18 13.16 1.00
CA THR A 160 7.28 12.54 2.33
C THR A 160 6.02 12.87 3.09
N SER A 161 5.38 11.89 3.67
CA SER A 161 4.17 12.09 4.46
C SER A 161 4.26 11.38 5.80
N ILE A 162 3.65 11.99 6.80
CA ILE A 162 3.39 11.39 8.10
C ILE A 162 1.92 11.59 8.42
N SER A 163 1.27 10.53 8.90
CA SER A 163 -0.11 10.63 9.36
C SER A 163 -0.32 9.89 10.67
N TYR A 164 -1.29 10.38 11.43
CA TYR A 164 -1.82 9.74 12.63
C TYR A 164 -3.30 9.50 12.44
N SER A 165 -3.75 8.28 12.75
CA SER A 165 -5.16 7.92 12.73
C SER A 165 -5.59 7.32 14.05
N PHE A 166 -6.77 7.72 14.50
CA PHE A 166 -7.46 7.15 15.64
C PHE A 166 -8.82 6.62 15.19
N ILE A 167 -9.05 5.35 15.38
CA ILE A 167 -10.27 4.67 14.96
C ILE A 167 -10.92 4.10 16.22
N ARG A 168 -12.22 4.34 16.38
CA ARG A 168 -13.00 3.79 17.49
C ARG A 168 -14.28 3.14 16.99
N GLU A 169 -14.50 1.90 17.38
CA GLU A 169 -15.78 1.23 17.22
C GLU A 169 -16.69 1.57 18.39
N LEU A 170 -17.93 1.91 18.08
CA LEU A 170 -18.91 2.39 19.06
C LEU A 170 -20.13 1.47 19.07
N GLU A 171 -20.85 1.48 20.16
CA GLU A 171 -22.14 0.81 20.31
C GLU A 171 -23.28 1.77 19.93
N GLY A 172 -24.41 1.22 19.48
CA GLY A 172 -25.56 2.04 19.08
C GLY A 172 -25.61 2.36 17.58
N ASN A 173 -26.17 3.48 17.24
CA ASN A 173 -26.37 3.90 15.83
C ASN A 173 -25.09 4.39 15.16
N LEU A 174 -24.21 5.04 15.90
CA LEU A 174 -22.86 5.39 15.45
C LEU A 174 -21.95 4.18 15.67
N LYS A 175 -21.64 3.45 14.61
CA LYS A 175 -20.87 2.19 14.69
C LYS A 175 -19.37 2.39 14.68
N ARG A 176 -18.90 3.42 14.01
CA ARG A 176 -17.46 3.71 13.89
C ARG A 176 -17.25 5.21 13.74
N SER A 177 -16.27 5.71 14.43
CA SER A 177 -15.68 7.02 14.16
C SER A 177 -14.20 6.86 13.91
N SER A 178 -13.67 7.59 12.95
CA SER A 178 -12.24 7.74 12.77
C SER A 178 -11.88 9.21 12.61
N PHE A 179 -10.74 9.54 13.16
CA PHE A 179 -10.10 10.83 13.04
C PHE A 179 -8.70 10.61 12.54
N SER A 180 -8.31 11.33 11.51
CA SER A 180 -6.96 11.27 10.97
C SER A 180 -6.44 12.69 10.75
N LEU A 181 -5.17 12.87 11.00
CA LEU A 181 -4.44 14.08 10.66
C LEU A 181 -3.13 13.69 9.98
N GLY A 182 -2.67 14.53 9.08
CA GLY A 182 -1.44 14.26 8.37
C GLY A 182 -0.77 15.52 7.88
N PHE A 183 0.50 15.33 7.59
CA PHE A 183 1.37 16.31 6.97
C PHE A 183 2.09 15.67 5.80
N GLN A 184 2.17 16.38 4.70
CA GLN A 184 2.90 15.96 3.50
C GLN A 184 3.79 17.12 3.03
N SER A 185 5.04 16.81 2.77
CA SER A 185 6.00 17.68 2.10
C SER A 185 6.40 17.04 0.78
N GLY A 186 6.50 17.83 -0.25
CA GLY A 186 6.89 17.31 -1.55
C GLY A 186 7.54 18.36 -2.43
N GLY A 187 8.24 17.88 -3.45
CA GLY A 187 8.91 18.73 -4.41
C GLY A 187 9.16 18.01 -5.73
N GLY A 188 9.32 18.80 -6.76
CA GLY A 188 9.67 18.42 -8.12
C GLY A 188 10.56 19.50 -8.75
N PRO A 189 10.80 19.44 -10.07
CA PRO A 189 11.75 20.34 -10.75
C PRO A 189 11.48 21.83 -10.50
N ASP A 190 10.19 22.21 -10.44
CA ASP A 190 9.77 23.60 -10.32
C ASP A 190 8.72 23.82 -9.22
N ALA A 191 8.61 22.89 -8.28
CA ALA A 191 7.55 22.90 -7.30
C ALA A 191 8.03 22.43 -5.92
N ILE A 192 7.69 23.17 -4.90
CA ILE A 192 7.83 22.78 -3.48
C ILE A 192 6.51 23.06 -2.79
N PHE A 193 6.00 22.08 -2.06
CA PHE A 193 4.77 22.26 -1.29
C PHE A 193 4.84 21.56 0.06
N ASN A 194 4.11 22.13 1.00
CA ASN A 194 3.82 21.54 2.29
C ASN A 194 2.32 21.61 2.51
N MET A 195 1.72 20.47 2.86
CA MET A 195 0.29 20.35 3.08
C MET A 195 0.01 19.71 4.42
N ALA A 196 -0.94 20.26 5.16
CA ALA A 196 -1.52 19.63 6.33
C ALA A 196 -3.00 19.33 6.07
N TRP A 197 -3.50 18.21 6.60
CA TRP A 197 -4.88 17.80 6.41
C TRP A 197 -5.45 17.13 7.65
N VAL A 198 -6.77 17.19 7.76
CA VAL A 198 -7.57 16.51 8.78
C VAL A 198 -8.74 15.83 8.10
N GLU A 199 -9.03 14.62 8.55
CA GLU A 199 -10.14 13.81 8.06
C GLU A 199 -10.92 13.21 9.23
N VAL A 200 -12.24 13.25 9.13
CA VAL A 200 -13.17 12.61 10.06
C VAL A 200 -14.14 11.75 9.27
N ASP A 201 -14.21 10.46 9.62
CA ASP A 201 -15.19 9.54 9.05
C ASP A 201 -16.13 9.04 10.15
N LEU A 202 -17.42 9.08 9.86
CA LEU A 202 -18.48 8.59 10.74
C LEU A 202 -19.31 7.56 10.01
N LYS A 203 -19.45 6.37 10.61
CA LYS A 203 -20.31 5.30 10.12
C LYS A 203 -21.55 5.21 10.97
N LEU A 204 -22.69 5.56 10.39
CA LEU A 204 -24.00 5.59 11.03
C LEU A 204 -24.91 4.47 10.52
N ILE A 205 -25.62 3.81 11.42
CA ILE A 205 -26.74 2.92 11.05
C ILE A 205 -28.03 3.65 11.39
N ILE A 206 -28.75 4.09 10.34
CA ILE A 206 -30.03 4.80 10.48
C ILE A 206 -31.14 3.78 10.74
N SER A 207 -31.07 2.63 10.08
CA SER A 207 -32.01 1.52 10.27
C SER A 207 -31.34 0.19 9.94
N LYS A 208 -32.02 -0.96 10.18
CA LYS A 208 -31.51 -2.30 9.81
C LYS A 208 -31.11 -2.44 8.36
N LYS A 209 -31.63 -1.58 7.47
CA LYS A 209 -31.39 -1.63 6.01
C LYS A 209 -30.58 -0.44 5.48
N ILE A 210 -30.41 0.61 6.29
CA ILE A 210 -29.78 1.86 5.84
C ILE A 210 -28.55 2.14 6.69
N GLN A 211 -27.41 2.17 6.02
CA GLN A 211 -26.13 2.58 6.57
C GLN A 211 -25.64 3.80 5.80
N THR A 212 -25.14 4.81 6.51
CA THR A 212 -24.58 6.03 5.95
C THR A 212 -23.16 6.21 6.44
N ASN A 213 -22.26 6.57 5.53
CA ASN A 213 -20.91 7.03 5.86
C ASN A 213 -20.84 8.53 5.57
N ILE A 214 -20.42 9.29 6.57
CA ILE A 214 -20.19 10.73 6.46
C ILE A 214 -18.70 10.93 6.56
N ARG A 215 -18.09 11.54 5.54
CA ARG A 215 -16.68 11.90 5.51
C ARG A 215 -16.56 13.41 5.44
N PHE A 216 -15.80 13.96 6.35
CA PHE A 216 -15.36 15.35 6.34
C PHE A 216 -13.85 15.37 6.15
N TRP A 217 -13.38 16.07 5.15
CA TRP A 217 -11.97 16.27 4.90
C TRP A 217 -11.68 17.75 4.70
N THR A 218 -10.60 18.22 5.29
CA THR A 218 -10.07 19.56 5.05
C THR A 218 -8.55 19.52 5.03
N GLY A 219 -7.95 20.24 4.12
CA GLY A 219 -6.51 20.36 4.02
C GLY A 219 -6.13 21.74 3.48
N ASN A 220 -4.93 22.18 3.82
CA ASN A 220 -4.38 23.42 3.34
C ASN A 220 -2.90 23.27 2.99
N PHE A 221 -2.49 23.97 1.95
CA PHE A 221 -1.08 24.19 1.67
C PHE A 221 -0.54 25.25 2.60
N LEU A 222 0.49 24.89 3.35
CA LEU A 222 1.19 25.81 4.26
C LEU A 222 2.23 26.64 3.49
N ASN A 223 2.79 26.06 2.45
CA ASN A 223 3.66 26.69 1.48
C ASN A 223 3.41 26.06 0.12
N SER A 224 3.23 26.88 -0.92
CA SER A 224 2.76 26.40 -2.23
C SER A 224 3.32 27.23 -3.36
N ASP A 225 4.60 27.08 -3.62
CA ASP A 225 5.18 27.61 -4.85
C ASP A 225 5.01 26.55 -5.95
N ASN A 226 4.13 26.85 -6.94
CA ASN A 226 3.87 25.98 -8.09
C ASN A 226 3.52 24.51 -7.75
N VAL A 227 2.51 24.30 -6.89
CA VAL A 227 2.04 22.93 -6.56
C VAL A 227 1.73 22.16 -7.82
N PRO A 228 2.30 20.93 -8.01
CA PRO A 228 2.01 20.11 -9.16
C PRO A 228 0.51 19.83 -9.32
N THR A 229 0.02 19.85 -10.56
CA THR A 229 -1.42 19.81 -10.87
C THR A 229 -2.12 18.59 -10.28
N HIS A 230 -1.46 17.43 -10.30
CA HIS A 230 -2.00 16.19 -9.75
C HIS A 230 -2.13 16.18 -8.22
N TYR A 231 -1.44 17.10 -7.49
CA TYR A 231 -1.67 17.30 -6.06
C TYR A 231 -2.78 18.30 -5.76
N ARG A 232 -3.09 19.21 -6.70
CA ARG A 232 -4.19 20.18 -6.55
C ARG A 232 -5.56 19.52 -6.60
N SER A 233 -5.71 18.45 -7.39
CA SER A 233 -6.97 17.73 -7.54
C SER A 233 -7.45 17.03 -6.26
N PHE A 234 -6.55 16.73 -5.33
CA PHE A 234 -6.92 16.17 -4.02
C PHE A 234 -7.72 17.14 -3.14
N ILE A 235 -7.58 18.44 -3.38
CA ILE A 235 -8.24 19.48 -2.55
C ILE A 235 -9.64 19.79 -3.08
N SER A 236 -9.87 19.63 -4.36
CA SER A 236 -11.16 19.94 -4.99
C SER A 236 -12.21 18.85 -4.87
N GLY A 237 -11.97 17.80 -4.05
CA GLY A 237 -12.89 16.68 -3.93
C GLY A 237 -13.04 15.98 -5.26
N GLY A 238 -11.97 15.34 -5.72
CA GLY A 238 -11.95 14.65 -7.01
C GLY A 238 -13.18 13.79 -7.21
N VAL A 239 -13.79 13.95 -8.35
CA VAL A 239 -14.94 13.21 -8.88
C VAL A 239 -14.60 11.76 -9.06
#